data_463ffdcd4865827ba8b3fb36334d1a69
#
_entry.id   463ffdcd4865827ba8b3fb36334d1a69
#
_cell.length_a   1.000
_cell.length_b   1.000
_cell.length_c   1.000
_cell.angle_alpha   90.00
_cell.angle_beta   90.00
_cell.angle_gamma   90.00
#
_symmetry.space_group_name_H-M   'P 1'
#
loop_
_entity.id
_entity.type
_entity.pdbx_description
1 polymer ?
#
loop_
_entity_poly.entity_id
_entity_poly.type
_entity_poly.pdbx_seq_one_letter_code
_entity_poly.pdbx_strand_id
1 'polypeptide(L)'
;MTPDDKDRAAAASAPALPGVPLSYKNRPFVVRENDRRSRENTLIDEEVALISREKSATKREDAAHLREDAAHEREGAVQSREGEARDREGAATSRERDMHTIKTTQTASDDQMIRLQEANSHLVMASIEARKLAEQLQTAKADLDHLAHHDALTDLPNRILLQDRLSQAIDLARRQGKQLAVMFMDLDQFKHINDSLGHAVGDQLLQSVAHRLVGCVRQSDTISRQGGDEFVLLLPQVEHAEDAALSAQKVLVALAPLHHIDGHDLHISISIGISLYPGDGQDAETLIKSADIAMYHAKENGRNNYQFFAQSMNARAVQRQSVEASLRRALERQEFVLYYQPKINLHSGAIVGVEALIRWQHPERGLLLPAQFVPIAEDCGLIVPIGRWVLREACSQTQAWLQAGLPPITVAVNTSAVEFRAPDFLENIRSTLETTGLAPRYLELELTESVLMRDAEATNAMLHALSALGIKLAVDDFGTGYSSLSYLRQFPIDTLKIDQSFVNQITHNPDDATLVRAVISMGKSLKLCVIAEGVETAEQYAFLLALHCDEGQGYYFGRPMEAEALATLLQTGITTLAH
;
A
#
# COMPACT_ATOMS: atom_id res chain seq x y z
N MET A 1 -37.40 43.61 23.20
CA MET A 1 -37.23 45.05 22.94
C MET A 1 -36.85 45.18 21.49
N THR A 2 -37.80 45.39 20.66
CA THR A 2 -37.77 46.10 19.39
C THR A 2 -37.62 47.60 19.70
N PRO A 3 -37.49 48.53 18.81
CA PRO A 3 -37.94 48.56 17.40
C PRO A 3 -36.99 49.31 16.42
N ASP A 4 -37.35 49.25 15.16
CA ASP A 4 -37.84 50.28 14.23
C ASP A 4 -36.74 51.02 13.41
N ASP A 5 -36.89 51.46 12.23
CA ASP A 5 -38.00 51.52 11.24
C ASP A 5 -37.49 52.23 9.97
N LYS A 6 -38.12 51.94 8.83
CA LYS A 6 -38.46 52.84 7.73
C LYS A 6 -37.33 53.32 6.77
N ASP A 7 -37.52 53.52 5.53
CA ASP A 7 -38.69 53.58 4.65
C ASP A 7 -38.29 53.59 3.16
N ARG A 8 -39.13 53.00 2.30
CA ARG A 8 -39.69 53.50 1.04
C ARG A 8 -38.78 53.80 -0.17
N ALA A 9 -39.16 53.62 -1.33
CA ALA A 9 -40.28 53.13 -2.16
C ALA A 9 -39.89 53.29 -3.60
N ALA A 10 -40.33 52.64 -4.47
CA ALA A 10 -41.45 52.38 -5.34
C ALA A 10 -40.95 52.17 -6.78
N ALA A 11 -41.38 51.27 -7.40
CA ALA A 11 -42.49 50.87 -8.32
C ALA A 11 -42.04 50.95 -9.78
N ALA A 12 -42.39 50.19 -10.70
CA ALA A 12 -43.43 49.30 -11.15
C ALA A 12 -42.93 48.67 -12.45
N SER A 13 -43.33 47.66 -13.05
CA SER A 13 -44.49 46.83 -13.19
C SER A 13 -44.18 45.64 -14.12
N ALA A 14 -44.83 44.57 -13.88
CA ALA A 14 -44.84 43.28 -14.61
C ALA A 14 -45.61 43.36 -15.93
N PRO A 15 -45.83 42.30 -16.75
CA PRO A 15 -46.32 40.96 -16.32
C PRO A 15 -45.72 39.71 -17.00
N ALA A 16 -45.68 38.65 -16.32
CA ALA A 16 -46.33 37.32 -16.37
C ALA A 16 -46.33 36.57 -17.73
N LEU A 17 -46.01 35.36 -17.77
CA LEU A 17 -46.02 33.99 -17.27
C LEU A 17 -46.01 33.01 -18.47
N PRO A 18 -45.98 31.70 -18.45
CA PRO A 18 -45.64 30.73 -17.40
C PRO A 18 -44.82 29.50 -17.87
N GLY A 19 -44.42 28.68 -16.91
CA GLY A 19 -44.31 27.25 -17.16
C GLY A 19 -43.00 26.55 -16.70
N VAL A 20 -43.00 26.09 -15.45
CA VAL A 20 -42.05 25.15 -14.83
C VAL A 20 -42.43 23.71 -15.20
N PRO A 21 -41.59 22.69 -15.19
CA PRO A 21 -41.08 22.21 -13.93
C PRO A 21 -39.62 21.72 -13.87
N LEU A 22 -39.16 21.73 -12.64
CA LEU A 22 -37.94 21.14 -12.14
C LEU A 22 -37.85 19.64 -12.37
N SER A 23 -36.70 19.16 -12.72
CA SER A 23 -36.18 17.92 -12.10
C SER A 23 -34.65 17.90 -12.14
N TYR A 24 -34.10 17.95 -10.94
CA TYR A 24 -32.72 17.58 -10.67
C TYR A 24 -32.52 16.10 -10.93
N LYS A 25 -31.52 15.73 -11.69
CA LYS A 25 -30.77 14.49 -11.47
C LYS A 25 -29.40 14.59 -12.11
N ASN A 26 -28.42 14.52 -11.28
CA ASN A 26 -27.05 14.02 -11.43
C ASN A 26 -26.63 13.66 -12.87
N ARG A 27 -25.63 14.33 -13.34
CA ARG A 27 -24.73 13.79 -14.37
C ARG A 27 -23.29 13.87 -13.89
N PRO A 28 -22.54 12.81 -14.14
CA PRO A 28 -21.18 12.67 -13.63
C PRO A 28 -20.15 13.40 -14.50
N PHE A 29 -18.98 13.45 -13.97
CA PHE A 29 -17.76 14.19 -14.29
C PHE A 29 -17.17 14.09 -15.72
N VAL A 30 -17.86 13.47 -16.66
CA VAL A 30 -17.36 13.24 -18.04
C VAL A 30 -17.53 14.48 -18.97
N VAL A 31 -18.35 15.46 -18.58
CA VAL A 31 -18.68 16.60 -19.45
C VAL A 31 -17.58 17.66 -19.52
N ARG A 32 -16.64 17.71 -18.54
CA ARG A 32 -15.60 18.76 -18.54
C ARG A 32 -14.45 18.54 -19.52
N GLU A 33 -14.21 17.31 -19.90
CA GLU A 33 -13.10 16.99 -20.82
C GLU A 33 -13.48 17.24 -22.29
N ASN A 34 -14.72 16.97 -22.61
CA ASN A 34 -15.26 17.28 -23.95
C ASN A 34 -15.42 18.79 -24.19
N ASP A 35 -15.80 19.56 -23.15
CA ASP A 35 -15.88 21.02 -23.26
C ASP A 35 -14.50 21.67 -23.40
N ARG A 36 -13.48 21.09 -22.79
CA ARG A 36 -12.10 21.57 -22.93
C ARG A 36 -11.56 21.32 -24.34
N ARG A 37 -11.78 20.10 -24.86
CA ARG A 37 -11.41 19.75 -26.25
C ARG A 37 -12.19 20.56 -27.28
N SER A 38 -13.46 20.85 -27.01
CA SER A 38 -14.26 21.68 -27.89
C SER A 38 -13.79 23.14 -27.90
N ARG A 39 -13.37 23.68 -26.74
CA ARG A 39 -12.81 25.03 -26.64
C ARG A 39 -11.40 25.12 -27.23
N GLU A 40 -10.56 24.09 -27.03
CA GLU A 40 -9.25 24.01 -27.66
C GLU A 40 -9.36 23.92 -29.19
N ASN A 41 -10.29 23.14 -29.71
CA ASN A 41 -10.53 23.10 -31.16
C ASN A 41 -11.07 24.43 -31.69
N THR A 42 -11.93 25.14 -30.95
CA THR A 42 -12.43 26.46 -31.35
C THR A 42 -11.30 27.51 -31.33
N LEU A 43 -10.38 27.43 -30.35
CA LEU A 43 -9.19 28.30 -30.29
C LEU A 43 -8.21 28.02 -31.45
N ILE A 44 -8.05 26.76 -31.83
CA ILE A 44 -7.24 26.36 -32.99
C ILE A 44 -7.87 26.89 -34.30
N ASP A 45 -9.19 26.79 -34.44
CA ASP A 45 -9.89 27.31 -35.60
C ASP A 45 -9.81 28.85 -35.67
N GLU A 46 -9.90 29.55 -34.55
CA GLU A 46 -9.72 31.00 -34.47
C GLU A 46 -8.26 31.40 -34.78
N GLU A 47 -7.28 30.66 -34.27
CA GLU A 47 -5.87 30.91 -34.54
C GLU A 47 -5.50 30.63 -36.00
N VAL A 48 -6.08 29.58 -36.61
CA VAL A 48 -5.94 29.31 -38.04
C VAL A 48 -6.58 30.42 -38.86
N ALA A 49 -7.74 30.94 -38.42
CA ALA A 49 -8.38 32.07 -39.07
C ALA A 49 -7.58 33.38 -38.94
N LEU A 50 -6.93 33.60 -37.79
CA LEU A 50 -6.03 34.76 -37.54
C LEU A 50 -4.80 34.67 -38.43
N ILE A 51 -4.13 33.52 -38.47
CA ILE A 51 -2.96 33.27 -39.33
C ILE A 51 -3.34 33.41 -40.81
N SER A 52 -4.55 32.99 -41.18
CA SER A 52 -5.04 33.19 -42.56
C SER A 52 -5.24 34.68 -42.89
N ARG A 53 -5.69 35.49 -41.89
CA ARG A 53 -5.84 36.93 -42.04
C ARG A 53 -4.48 37.65 -42.07
N GLU A 54 -3.54 37.26 -41.20
CA GLU A 54 -2.19 37.81 -41.19
C GLU A 54 -1.43 37.50 -42.49
N LYS A 55 -1.52 36.28 -42.99
CA LYS A 55 -0.98 35.88 -44.28
C LYS A 55 -1.66 36.58 -45.44
N SER A 56 -2.94 36.96 -45.27
CA SER A 56 -3.65 37.76 -46.28
C SER A 56 -3.20 39.23 -46.22
N ALA A 57 -2.81 39.72 -45.06
CA ALA A 57 -2.21 41.06 -44.91
C ALA A 57 -0.81 41.09 -45.49
N THR A 58 0.04 40.14 -45.15
CA THR A 58 1.39 40.02 -45.73
C THR A 58 1.33 39.83 -47.26
N LYS A 59 0.40 39.04 -47.78
CA LYS A 59 0.18 38.96 -49.22
C LYS A 59 -0.30 40.24 -49.86
N ARG A 60 -0.98 41.11 -49.10
CA ARG A 60 -1.37 42.45 -49.60
C ARG A 60 -0.20 43.43 -49.59
N GLU A 61 0.70 43.30 -48.60
CA GLU A 61 1.94 44.07 -48.57
C GLU A 61 2.90 43.59 -49.66
N ASP A 62 3.12 42.29 -49.80
CA ASP A 62 3.93 41.73 -50.91
C ASP A 62 3.34 42.08 -52.30
N ALA A 63 2.00 42.09 -52.39
CA ALA A 63 1.31 42.52 -53.63
C ALA A 63 1.38 44.04 -53.82
N ALA A 64 1.58 44.84 -52.76
CA ALA A 64 1.81 46.26 -52.85
C ALA A 64 3.24 46.54 -53.33
N HIS A 65 4.24 45.87 -52.78
CA HIS A 65 5.65 45.97 -53.23
C HIS A 65 5.80 45.47 -54.68
N LEU A 66 5.15 44.37 -55.07
CA LEU A 66 5.11 43.93 -56.46
C LEU A 66 4.38 44.88 -57.40
N ARG A 67 3.44 45.70 -56.86
CA ARG A 67 2.80 46.78 -57.63
C ARG A 67 3.65 48.02 -57.72
N GLU A 68 4.48 48.32 -56.71
CA GLU A 68 5.43 49.42 -56.74
C GLU A 68 6.59 49.09 -57.69
N ASP A 69 7.13 47.88 -57.64
CA ASP A 69 8.13 47.40 -58.60
C ASP A 69 7.58 47.38 -60.04
N ALA A 70 6.30 46.93 -60.19
CA ALA A 70 5.61 46.98 -61.47
C ALA A 70 5.24 48.40 -61.92
N ALA A 71 5.15 49.36 -60.99
CA ALA A 71 4.99 50.77 -61.33
C ALA A 71 6.29 51.41 -61.84
N HIS A 72 7.43 51.06 -61.18
CA HIS A 72 8.76 51.49 -61.66
C HIS A 72 9.14 50.85 -63.00
N GLU A 73 8.80 49.55 -63.25
CA GLU A 73 8.93 48.97 -64.55
C GLU A 73 8.03 49.61 -65.61
N ARG A 74 6.81 50.08 -65.18
CA ARG A 74 5.91 50.82 -66.06
C ARG A 74 6.41 52.21 -66.39
N GLU A 75 7.05 52.91 -65.44
CA GLU A 75 7.66 54.21 -65.72
C GLU A 75 8.86 54.07 -66.67
N GLY A 76 9.69 53.04 -66.49
CA GLY A 76 10.75 52.68 -67.44
C GLY A 76 10.18 52.31 -68.82
N ALA A 77 9.05 51.60 -68.84
CA ALA A 77 8.38 51.23 -70.09
C ALA A 77 7.67 52.41 -70.80
N VAL A 78 7.28 53.47 -70.00
CA VAL A 78 6.70 54.72 -70.56
C VAL A 78 7.79 55.56 -71.23
N GLN A 79 8.98 55.68 -70.61
CA GLN A 79 10.11 56.38 -71.20
C GLN A 79 10.64 55.68 -72.46
N SER A 80 10.58 54.34 -72.51
CA SER A 80 10.88 53.60 -73.74
C SER A 80 9.84 53.80 -74.84
N ARG A 81 8.57 54.04 -74.50
CA ARG A 81 7.46 54.29 -75.45
C ARG A 81 7.48 55.69 -76.07
N GLU A 82 8.07 56.68 -75.39
CA GLU A 82 8.24 58.02 -75.96
C GLU A 82 9.35 58.03 -77.05
N GLY A 83 10.31 57.10 -76.93
CA GLY A 83 11.30 56.87 -78.01
C GLY A 83 10.72 56.20 -79.26
N GLU A 84 9.76 55.28 -79.06
CA GLU A 84 9.15 54.49 -80.13
C GLU A 84 7.99 55.23 -80.88
N ALA A 85 7.56 56.36 -80.37
CA ALA A 85 6.51 57.16 -81.02
C ALA A 85 7.02 57.87 -82.28
N ARG A 86 8.30 57.87 -82.57
CA ARG A 86 8.94 58.45 -83.77
C ARG A 86 9.11 57.45 -84.93
N ASP A 87 9.00 56.16 -84.67
CA ASP A 87 9.18 55.16 -85.68
C ASP A 87 7.84 54.59 -86.22
N ARG A 88 6.73 55.23 -85.88
CA ARG A 88 5.36 54.70 -86.13
C ARG A 88 4.79 54.92 -87.52
N GLU A 89 5.45 55.50 -88.49
CA GLU A 89 4.95 55.64 -89.87
C GLU A 89 5.29 54.47 -90.80
N GLY A 90 6.08 53.48 -90.34
CA GLY A 90 6.48 52.33 -91.16
C GLY A 90 5.86 50.97 -90.79
N ALA A 91 4.93 50.89 -89.82
CA ALA A 91 4.63 49.59 -89.22
C ALA A 91 3.14 49.19 -89.18
N ALA A 92 2.41 49.45 -90.25
CA ALA A 92 1.00 48.96 -90.38
C ALA A 92 0.92 47.40 -90.60
N THR A 93 2.00 46.78 -90.99
CA THR A 93 2.05 45.32 -91.23
C THR A 93 2.67 44.51 -90.07
N SER A 94 3.20 45.21 -89.06
CA SER A 94 3.74 44.51 -87.83
C SER A 94 2.66 44.35 -86.75
N ARG A 95 1.61 45.13 -86.77
CA ARG A 95 0.57 45.15 -85.71
C ARG A 95 -0.24 43.85 -85.58
N GLU A 96 -0.45 43.06 -86.63
CA GLU A 96 -1.15 41.78 -86.52
C GLU A 96 -0.28 40.69 -85.89
N ARG A 97 1.02 40.68 -86.11
CA ARG A 97 1.93 39.75 -85.49
C ARG A 97 2.18 40.05 -83.98
N ASP A 98 2.23 41.36 -83.69
CA ASP A 98 2.45 41.76 -82.29
C ASP A 98 1.24 41.50 -81.37
N MET A 99 0.02 41.64 -81.95
CA MET A 99 -1.22 41.28 -81.20
C MET A 99 -1.34 39.80 -80.96
N HIS A 100 -0.87 38.96 -81.87
CA HIS A 100 -0.86 37.52 -81.64
C HIS A 100 0.23 37.12 -80.57
N THR A 101 1.36 37.76 -80.59
CA THR A 101 2.44 37.52 -79.62
C THR A 101 2.07 38.06 -78.24
N ILE A 102 1.40 39.20 -78.14
CA ILE A 102 0.89 39.75 -76.89
C ILE A 102 -0.18 38.84 -76.29
N LYS A 103 -1.07 38.33 -77.13
CA LYS A 103 -2.13 37.42 -76.67
C LYS A 103 -1.58 36.08 -76.18
N THR A 104 -0.57 35.53 -76.83
CA THR A 104 0.07 34.30 -76.41
C THR A 104 0.98 34.49 -75.20
N THR A 105 1.63 35.65 -75.04
CA THR A 105 2.36 35.97 -73.82
C THR A 105 1.45 36.29 -72.63
N GLN A 106 0.29 36.89 -72.89
CA GLN A 106 -0.71 37.16 -71.84
C GLN A 106 -1.35 35.87 -71.32
N THR A 107 -1.71 34.92 -72.23
CA THR A 107 -2.22 33.59 -71.83
C THR A 107 -1.13 32.79 -71.10
N ALA A 108 0.14 32.84 -71.52
CA ALA A 108 1.24 32.19 -70.83
C ALA A 108 1.50 32.80 -69.44
N SER A 109 1.33 34.12 -69.30
CA SER A 109 1.47 34.83 -68.02
C SER A 109 0.33 34.49 -67.06
N ASP A 110 -0.91 34.41 -67.60
CA ASP A 110 -2.08 34.01 -66.81
C ASP A 110 -2.01 32.55 -66.36
N ASP A 111 -1.59 31.65 -67.23
CA ASP A 111 -1.29 30.24 -66.87
C ASP A 111 -0.18 30.12 -65.81
N GLN A 112 0.85 30.94 -65.92
CA GLN A 112 1.93 30.96 -64.94
C GLN A 112 1.44 31.48 -63.58
N MET A 113 0.56 32.50 -63.58
CA MET A 113 -0.04 33.07 -62.37
C MET A 113 -0.99 32.04 -61.69
N ILE A 114 -1.77 31.30 -62.45
CA ILE A 114 -2.63 30.24 -61.95
C ILE A 114 -1.78 29.14 -61.30
N ARG A 115 -0.73 28.69 -61.97
CA ARG A 115 0.21 27.67 -61.38
C ARG A 115 0.90 28.15 -60.14
N LEU A 116 1.29 29.43 -60.08
CA LEU A 116 1.88 30.04 -58.88
C LEU A 116 0.86 30.13 -57.72
N GLN A 117 -0.39 30.44 -58.04
CA GLN A 117 -1.46 30.50 -57.06
C GLN A 117 -1.84 29.12 -56.53
N GLU A 118 -1.89 28.10 -57.39
CA GLU A 118 -2.07 26.70 -57.00
C GLU A 118 -0.87 26.20 -56.13
N ALA A 119 0.37 26.44 -56.57
CA ALA A 119 1.57 26.08 -55.83
C ALA A 119 1.60 26.75 -54.46
N ASN A 120 1.20 28.03 -54.36
CA ASN A 120 1.18 28.76 -53.12
C ASN A 120 0.05 28.25 -52.19
N SER A 121 -1.11 27.87 -52.76
CA SER A 121 -2.17 27.21 -52.00
C SER A 121 -1.72 25.85 -51.44
N HIS A 122 -1.02 25.05 -52.24
CA HIS A 122 -0.46 23.78 -51.80
C HIS A 122 0.63 23.99 -50.69
N LEU A 123 1.47 25.01 -50.82
CA LEU A 123 2.47 25.33 -49.78
C LEU A 123 1.84 25.79 -48.47
N VAL A 124 0.75 26.58 -48.55
CA VAL A 124 0.00 27.01 -47.36
C VAL A 124 -0.66 25.82 -46.68
N MET A 125 -1.31 24.94 -47.45
CA MET A 125 -1.93 23.74 -46.92
C MET A 125 -0.89 22.79 -46.29
N ALA A 126 0.23 22.54 -46.97
CA ALA A 126 1.32 21.74 -46.46
C ALA A 126 1.94 22.33 -45.16
N SER A 127 2.04 23.67 -45.09
CA SER A 127 2.50 24.36 -43.89
C SER A 127 1.54 24.21 -42.70
N ILE A 128 0.24 24.28 -42.93
CA ILE A 128 -0.80 24.06 -41.92
C ILE A 128 -0.78 22.60 -41.44
N GLU A 129 -0.69 21.64 -42.37
CA GLU A 129 -0.58 20.21 -42.03
C GLU A 129 0.70 19.90 -41.24
N ALA A 130 1.84 20.45 -41.67
CA ALA A 130 3.12 20.28 -40.98
C ALA A 130 3.07 20.84 -39.54
N ARG A 131 2.42 22.02 -39.37
CA ARG A 131 2.23 22.60 -38.02
C ARG A 131 1.34 21.73 -37.14
N LYS A 132 0.21 21.27 -37.68
CA LYS A 132 -0.71 20.39 -36.96
C LYS A 132 -0.02 19.07 -36.56
N LEU A 133 0.76 18.50 -37.46
CA LEU A 133 1.53 17.28 -37.19
C LEU A 133 2.61 17.54 -36.12
N ALA A 134 3.29 18.68 -36.16
CA ALA A 134 4.29 19.08 -35.14
C ALA A 134 3.64 19.24 -33.75
N GLU A 135 2.46 19.87 -33.68
CA GLU A 135 1.67 20.00 -32.42
C GLU A 135 1.24 18.63 -31.91
N GLN A 136 0.74 17.74 -32.77
CA GLN A 136 0.39 16.37 -32.40
C GLN A 136 1.61 15.57 -31.91
N LEU A 137 2.75 15.72 -32.58
CA LEU A 137 4.00 15.08 -32.21
C LEU A 137 4.50 15.59 -30.85
N GLN A 138 4.37 16.89 -30.59
CA GLN A 138 4.75 17.50 -29.32
C GLN A 138 3.85 17.04 -28.17
N THR A 139 2.54 16.93 -28.40
CA THR A 139 1.59 16.38 -27.42
C THR A 139 1.89 14.91 -27.15
N ALA A 140 2.03 14.11 -28.20
CA ALA A 140 2.34 12.68 -28.07
C ALA A 140 3.69 12.47 -27.38
N LYS A 141 4.68 13.32 -27.63
CA LYS A 141 5.98 13.27 -26.92
C LYS A 141 5.82 13.61 -25.45
N ALA A 142 5.01 14.63 -25.11
CA ALA A 142 4.75 15.00 -23.73
C ALA A 142 3.99 13.88 -22.99
N ASP A 143 3.00 13.26 -23.65
CA ASP A 143 2.26 12.12 -23.09
C ASP A 143 3.18 10.91 -22.87
N LEU A 144 4.07 10.61 -23.82
CA LEU A 144 5.07 9.53 -23.70
C LEU A 144 6.07 9.83 -22.58
N ASP A 145 6.52 11.07 -22.47
CA ASP A 145 7.46 11.50 -21.42
C ASP A 145 6.80 11.40 -20.04
N HIS A 146 5.51 11.76 -19.96
CA HIS A 146 4.72 11.59 -18.74
C HIS A 146 4.57 10.12 -18.37
N LEU A 147 4.17 9.26 -19.31
CA LEU A 147 4.04 7.82 -19.10
C LEU A 147 5.36 7.14 -18.73
N ALA A 148 6.49 7.63 -19.26
CA ALA A 148 7.81 7.11 -18.92
C ALA A 148 8.24 7.43 -17.48
N HIS A 149 7.69 8.52 -16.87
CA HIS A 149 8.12 9.05 -15.60
C HIS A 149 7.07 8.97 -14.49
N HIS A 150 5.82 8.59 -14.80
CA HIS A 150 4.73 8.50 -13.84
C HIS A 150 4.12 7.10 -13.80
N ASP A 151 3.54 6.76 -12.66
CA ASP A 151 2.77 5.53 -12.47
C ASP A 151 1.36 5.68 -13.08
N ALA A 152 0.99 4.75 -13.94
CA ALA A 152 -0.25 4.82 -14.72
C ALA A 152 -1.53 4.76 -13.87
N LEU A 153 -1.47 4.17 -12.65
CA LEU A 153 -2.62 4.02 -11.77
C LEU A 153 -2.83 5.26 -10.90
N THR A 154 -1.76 5.78 -10.31
CA THR A 154 -1.81 6.84 -9.28
C THR A 154 -1.39 8.21 -9.77
N ASP A 155 -0.84 8.29 -10.97
CA ASP A 155 -0.25 9.50 -11.57
C ASP A 155 0.92 10.11 -10.77
N LEU A 156 1.43 9.38 -9.78
CA LEU A 156 2.60 9.77 -9.03
C LEU A 156 3.88 9.54 -9.84
N PRO A 157 4.97 10.26 -9.56
CA PRO A 157 6.30 9.89 -10.03
C PRO A 157 6.57 8.41 -9.89
N ASN A 158 7.09 7.78 -10.94
CA ASN A 158 7.50 6.39 -10.89
C ASN A 158 8.94 6.24 -10.36
N ARG A 159 9.43 5.02 -10.31
CA ARG A 159 10.79 4.69 -9.85
C ARG A 159 11.87 5.45 -10.61
N ILE A 160 11.70 5.64 -11.91
CA ILE A 160 12.71 6.30 -12.77
C ILE A 160 12.84 7.77 -12.39
N LEU A 161 11.71 8.48 -12.29
CA LEU A 161 11.69 9.89 -11.93
C LEU A 161 12.17 10.13 -10.49
N LEU A 162 11.81 9.24 -9.56
CA LEU A 162 12.32 9.31 -8.19
C LEU A 162 13.84 9.19 -8.16
N GLN A 163 14.41 8.22 -8.88
CA GLN A 163 15.85 7.99 -8.88
C GLN A 163 16.64 9.18 -9.44
N ASP A 164 16.11 9.81 -10.49
CA ASP A 164 16.69 11.05 -11.04
C ASP A 164 16.63 12.18 -10.01
N ARG A 165 15.47 12.45 -9.42
CA ARG A 165 15.29 13.52 -8.41
C ARG A 165 16.14 13.28 -7.17
N LEU A 166 16.22 12.05 -6.69
CA LEU A 166 17.04 11.70 -5.53
C LEU A 166 18.53 11.90 -5.82
N SER A 167 19.00 11.51 -7.00
CA SER A 167 20.39 11.73 -7.42
C SER A 167 20.72 13.22 -7.46
N GLN A 168 19.84 14.05 -8.02
CA GLN A 168 19.98 15.50 -8.06
C GLN A 168 19.96 16.11 -6.64
N ALA A 169 19.06 15.63 -5.76
CA ALA A 169 18.98 16.09 -4.39
C ALA A 169 20.25 15.74 -3.59
N ILE A 170 20.83 14.56 -3.78
CA ILE A 170 22.11 14.14 -3.17
C ILE A 170 23.24 15.07 -3.62
N ASP A 171 23.34 15.36 -4.90
CA ASP A 171 24.38 16.25 -5.44
C ASP A 171 24.24 17.68 -4.91
N LEU A 172 23.02 18.14 -4.71
CA LEU A 172 22.74 19.45 -4.12
C LEU A 172 23.09 19.47 -2.64
N ALA A 173 22.63 18.46 -1.88
CA ALA A 173 22.91 18.30 -0.46
C ALA A 173 24.42 18.22 -0.19
N ARG A 174 25.16 17.47 -1.01
CA ARG A 174 26.63 17.37 -0.93
C ARG A 174 27.31 18.72 -1.09
N ARG A 175 26.87 19.55 -2.05
CA ARG A 175 27.44 20.89 -2.29
C ARG A 175 27.15 21.86 -1.18
N GLN A 176 25.96 21.74 -0.57
CA GLN A 176 25.49 22.68 0.45
C GLN A 176 25.82 22.23 1.89
N GLY A 177 26.35 21.02 2.09
CA GLY A 177 26.56 20.43 3.43
C GLY A 177 25.26 20.18 4.18
N LYS A 178 24.15 19.92 3.46
CA LYS A 178 22.83 19.70 4.04
C LYS A 178 22.46 18.20 4.07
N GLN A 179 21.40 17.90 4.81
CA GLN A 179 20.83 16.57 4.88
C GLN A 179 19.58 16.48 4.03
N LEU A 180 19.26 15.26 3.58
CA LEU A 180 17.97 14.89 3.01
C LEU A 180 17.48 13.59 3.65
N ALA A 181 16.18 13.32 3.53
CA ALA A 181 15.60 12.06 4.01
C ALA A 181 14.88 11.32 2.88
N VAL A 182 14.99 10.01 2.91
CA VAL A 182 14.22 9.08 2.08
C VAL A 182 13.35 8.25 3.01
N MET A 183 12.04 8.17 2.71
CA MET A 183 11.11 7.31 3.43
C MET A 183 10.59 6.24 2.48
N PHE A 184 10.82 4.99 2.80
CA PHE A 184 10.18 3.86 2.12
C PHE A 184 8.93 3.46 2.90
N MET A 185 7.83 3.28 2.22
CA MET A 185 6.50 3.12 2.81
C MET A 185 5.78 1.96 2.14
N ASP A 186 5.09 1.14 2.93
CA ASP A 186 4.33 -0.02 2.46
C ASP A 186 2.99 -0.10 3.19
N LEU A 187 1.91 -0.36 2.45
CA LEU A 187 0.56 -0.46 3.02
C LEU A 187 0.39 -1.80 3.73
N ASP A 188 0.12 -1.72 5.02
CA ASP A 188 -0.02 -2.91 5.84
C ASP A 188 -1.21 -3.76 5.38
N GLN A 189 -0.93 -5.04 5.08
CA GLN A 189 -1.94 -6.03 4.72
C GLN A 189 -2.75 -5.74 3.43
N PHE A 190 -2.25 -4.90 2.53
CA PHE A 190 -2.91 -4.57 1.27
C PHE A 190 -3.29 -5.80 0.44
N LYS A 191 -2.44 -6.83 0.45
CA LYS A 191 -2.73 -8.11 -0.22
C LYS A 191 -4.05 -8.72 0.25
N HIS A 192 -4.38 -8.64 1.55
CA HIS A 192 -5.65 -9.16 2.07
C HIS A 192 -6.88 -8.44 1.50
N ILE A 193 -6.76 -7.13 1.25
CA ILE A 193 -7.83 -6.35 0.63
C ILE A 193 -8.04 -6.84 -0.81
N ASN A 194 -6.95 -7.02 -1.56
CA ASN A 194 -7.02 -7.57 -2.92
C ASN A 194 -7.63 -8.98 -2.95
N ASP A 195 -7.18 -9.85 -2.04
CA ASP A 195 -7.65 -11.24 -1.98
C ASP A 195 -9.13 -11.33 -1.56
N SER A 196 -9.62 -10.39 -0.75
CA SER A 196 -10.99 -10.39 -0.22
C SER A 196 -12.00 -9.62 -1.09
N LEU A 197 -11.61 -8.47 -1.65
CA LEU A 197 -12.51 -7.53 -2.34
C LEU A 197 -12.17 -7.36 -3.83
N GLY A 198 -11.09 -7.99 -4.29
CA GLY A 198 -10.64 -7.94 -5.68
C GLY A 198 -9.74 -6.74 -6.00
N HIS A 199 -8.97 -6.89 -7.09
CA HIS A 199 -7.97 -5.90 -7.52
C HIS A 199 -8.56 -4.52 -7.86
N ALA A 200 -9.81 -4.46 -8.33
CA ALA A 200 -10.45 -3.19 -8.66
C ALA A 200 -10.64 -2.28 -7.43
N VAL A 201 -11.01 -2.86 -6.28
CA VAL A 201 -11.11 -2.15 -4.99
C VAL A 201 -9.72 -1.76 -4.49
N GLY A 202 -8.74 -2.65 -4.64
CA GLY A 202 -7.34 -2.35 -4.32
C GLY A 202 -6.77 -1.20 -5.13
N ASP A 203 -7.04 -1.12 -6.42
CA ASP A 203 -6.61 -0.04 -7.29
C ASP A 203 -7.22 1.31 -6.87
N GLN A 204 -8.51 1.35 -6.53
CA GLN A 204 -9.15 2.56 -6.00
C GLN A 204 -8.58 2.97 -4.64
N LEU A 205 -8.24 1.99 -3.79
CA LEU A 205 -7.59 2.26 -2.50
C LEU A 205 -6.20 2.88 -2.72
N LEU A 206 -5.39 2.36 -3.64
CA LEU A 206 -4.09 2.92 -4.00
C LEU A 206 -4.20 4.37 -4.51
N GLN A 207 -5.21 4.67 -5.33
CA GLN A 207 -5.49 6.05 -5.79
C GLN A 207 -5.89 6.96 -4.62
N SER A 208 -6.73 6.47 -3.70
CA SER A 208 -7.13 7.22 -2.51
C SER A 208 -5.95 7.50 -1.57
N VAL A 209 -5.08 6.51 -1.36
CA VAL A 209 -3.83 6.66 -0.60
C VAL A 209 -2.91 7.69 -1.25
N ALA A 210 -2.66 7.56 -2.56
CA ALA A 210 -1.83 8.50 -3.31
C ALA A 210 -2.31 9.94 -3.17
N HIS A 211 -3.62 10.16 -3.26
CA HIS A 211 -4.23 11.49 -3.08
C HIS A 211 -3.99 12.07 -1.69
N ARG A 212 -4.14 11.25 -0.62
CA ARG A 212 -3.88 11.69 0.76
C ARG A 212 -2.39 11.96 0.99
N LEU A 213 -1.51 11.13 0.44
CA LEU A 213 -0.06 11.32 0.54
C LEU A 213 0.39 12.64 -0.09
N VAL A 214 -0.13 12.97 -1.28
CA VAL A 214 0.17 14.27 -1.94
C VAL A 214 -0.26 15.45 -1.06
N GLY A 215 -1.38 15.32 -0.33
CA GLY A 215 -1.82 16.35 0.62
C GLY A 215 -0.93 16.54 1.86
N CYS A 216 -0.04 15.58 2.15
CA CYS A 216 0.83 15.63 3.34
C CYS A 216 2.16 16.33 3.09
N VAL A 217 2.55 16.54 1.84
CA VAL A 217 3.91 16.95 1.45
C VAL A 217 3.94 18.34 0.83
N ARG A 218 5.11 18.95 0.84
CA ARG A 218 5.37 20.25 0.22
C ARG A 218 5.62 20.08 -1.29
N GLN A 219 5.50 21.14 -2.04
CA GLN A 219 5.79 21.13 -3.49
C GLN A 219 7.25 20.78 -3.82
N SER A 220 8.19 20.99 -2.88
CA SER A 220 9.60 20.60 -2.99
C SER A 220 9.83 19.11 -2.82
N ASP A 221 8.92 18.42 -2.14
CA ASP A 221 9.07 17.01 -1.80
C ASP A 221 8.58 16.15 -2.96
N THR A 222 9.03 14.92 -3.03
CA THR A 222 8.61 14.00 -4.09
C THR A 222 8.01 12.75 -3.48
N ILE A 223 6.74 12.48 -3.78
CA ILE A 223 6.12 11.17 -3.54
C ILE A 223 6.17 10.39 -4.84
N SER A 224 6.54 9.13 -4.73
CA SER A 224 6.66 8.19 -5.83
C SER A 224 6.01 6.86 -5.46
N ARG A 225 5.43 6.17 -6.44
CA ARG A 225 5.02 4.77 -6.29
C ARG A 225 6.03 3.88 -6.99
N GLN A 226 6.51 2.84 -6.28
CA GLN A 226 7.52 1.91 -6.81
C GLN A 226 6.88 0.73 -7.56
N GLY A 227 5.67 0.38 -7.19
CA GLY A 227 4.86 -0.73 -7.68
C GLY A 227 4.08 -1.38 -6.55
N GLY A 228 3.03 -2.14 -6.84
CA GLY A 228 2.20 -2.76 -5.80
C GLY A 228 1.68 -1.73 -4.78
N ASP A 229 1.96 -1.95 -3.53
CA ASP A 229 1.60 -1.16 -2.35
C ASP A 229 2.76 -0.31 -1.79
N GLU A 230 3.87 -0.21 -2.54
CA GLU A 230 5.09 0.49 -2.11
C GLU A 230 5.14 1.93 -2.61
N PHE A 231 5.38 2.87 -1.69
CA PHE A 231 5.57 4.29 -1.97
C PHE A 231 6.90 4.77 -1.41
N VAL A 232 7.47 5.80 -2.02
CA VAL A 232 8.69 6.45 -1.51
C VAL A 232 8.47 7.96 -1.46
N LEU A 233 8.81 8.56 -0.32
CA LEU A 233 8.85 10.01 -0.13
C LEU A 233 10.29 10.48 -0.02
N LEU A 234 10.66 11.42 -0.87
CA LEU A 234 11.91 12.16 -0.81
C LEU A 234 11.67 13.54 -0.20
N LEU A 235 12.35 13.84 0.89
CA LEU A 235 12.49 15.17 1.47
C LEU A 235 13.86 15.70 1.08
N PRO A 236 13.97 16.59 0.08
CA PRO A 236 15.25 16.98 -0.50
C PRO A 236 16.10 17.84 0.43
N GLN A 237 15.51 18.35 1.51
CA GLN A 237 16.20 19.09 2.55
C GLN A 237 15.52 18.90 3.89
N VAL A 238 16.28 18.40 4.87
CA VAL A 238 15.93 18.35 6.29
C VAL A 238 17.04 19.01 7.10
N GLU A 239 16.68 19.69 8.19
CA GLU A 239 17.68 20.28 9.09
C GLU A 239 18.07 19.30 10.18
N HIS A 240 17.09 18.54 10.68
CA HIS A 240 17.25 17.56 11.73
C HIS A 240 16.45 16.27 11.41
N ALA A 241 16.80 15.16 12.05
CA ALA A 241 16.06 13.90 11.92
C ALA A 241 14.59 14.03 12.33
N GLU A 242 14.30 14.93 13.28
CA GLU A 242 12.95 15.24 13.77
C GLU A 242 12.03 15.78 12.67
N ASP A 243 12.56 16.46 11.67
CA ASP A 243 11.77 16.95 10.53
C ASP A 243 11.24 15.80 9.68
N ALA A 244 12.08 14.76 9.50
CA ALA A 244 11.65 13.54 8.85
C ALA A 244 10.63 12.78 9.72
N ALA A 245 10.85 12.67 11.03
CA ALA A 245 9.89 12.05 11.95
C ALA A 245 8.52 12.74 11.91
N LEU A 246 8.48 14.08 11.91
CA LEU A 246 7.24 14.86 11.78
C LEU A 246 6.52 14.62 10.45
N SER A 247 7.27 14.45 9.36
CA SER A 247 6.69 14.14 8.05
C SER A 247 6.12 12.72 8.02
N ALA A 248 6.80 11.74 8.60
CA ALA A 248 6.31 10.38 8.76
C ALA A 248 5.03 10.34 9.62
N GLN A 249 5.01 11.08 10.75
CA GLN A 249 3.83 11.18 11.61
C GLN A 249 2.63 11.80 10.89
N LYS A 250 2.84 12.82 10.05
CA LYS A 250 1.76 13.40 9.22
C LYS A 250 1.19 12.37 8.25
N VAL A 251 2.03 11.55 7.63
CA VAL A 251 1.58 10.47 6.74
C VAL A 251 0.72 9.47 7.51
N LEU A 252 1.17 8.98 8.68
CA LEU A 252 0.40 8.05 9.52
C LEU A 252 -0.97 8.62 9.89
N VAL A 253 -1.02 9.89 10.33
CA VAL A 253 -2.28 10.56 10.69
C VAL A 253 -3.21 10.75 9.49
N ALA A 254 -2.67 11.07 8.31
CA ALA A 254 -3.47 11.30 7.12
C ALA A 254 -4.12 10.03 6.55
N LEU A 255 -3.48 8.86 6.76
CA LEU A 255 -4.01 7.58 6.31
C LEU A 255 -4.93 6.89 7.34
N ALA A 256 -4.88 7.30 8.62
CA ALA A 256 -5.70 6.73 9.68
C ALA A 256 -7.24 6.80 9.46
N PRO A 257 -7.82 7.87 8.86
CA PRO A 257 -9.26 7.90 8.57
C PRO A 257 -9.67 6.87 7.52
N LEU A 258 -10.87 6.33 7.64
CA LEU A 258 -11.45 5.35 6.72
C LEU A 258 -11.39 5.81 5.25
N HIS A 259 -11.17 4.86 4.37
CA HIS A 259 -11.28 5.02 2.93
C HIS A 259 -12.64 4.47 2.47
N HIS A 260 -13.48 5.34 1.92
CA HIS A 260 -14.81 4.96 1.42
C HIS A 260 -14.69 4.59 -0.06
N ILE A 261 -14.73 3.29 -0.38
CA ILE A 261 -14.50 2.76 -1.72
C ILE A 261 -15.59 1.73 -2.06
N ASP A 262 -16.34 1.97 -3.13
CA ASP A 262 -17.41 1.07 -3.63
C ASP A 262 -18.39 0.59 -2.54
N GLY A 263 -18.71 1.47 -1.58
CA GLY A 263 -19.61 1.16 -0.47
C GLY A 263 -18.96 0.42 0.70
N HIS A 264 -17.65 0.20 0.65
CA HIS A 264 -16.87 -0.38 1.73
C HIS A 264 -16.11 0.72 2.49
N ASP A 265 -16.12 0.61 3.81
CA ASP A 265 -15.32 1.42 4.73
C ASP A 265 -14.05 0.66 5.06
N LEU A 266 -12.94 1.02 4.39
CA LEU A 266 -11.66 0.34 4.53
C LEU A 266 -10.74 1.09 5.48
N HIS A 267 -10.20 0.36 6.45
CA HIS A 267 -9.12 0.84 7.30
C HIS A 267 -7.80 0.26 6.79
N ILE A 268 -6.85 1.11 6.48
CA ILE A 268 -5.49 0.73 6.07
C ILE A 268 -4.49 1.51 6.90
N SER A 269 -3.43 0.86 7.31
CA SER A 269 -2.27 1.49 7.94
C SER A 269 -1.04 1.37 7.02
N ILE A 270 0.03 2.06 7.39
CA ILE A 270 1.26 2.10 6.62
C ILE A 270 2.46 1.95 7.54
N SER A 271 3.44 1.17 7.11
CA SER A 271 4.73 1.05 7.77
C SER A 271 5.77 1.87 7.03
N ILE A 272 6.57 2.66 7.75
CA ILE A 272 7.49 3.65 7.19
C ILE A 272 8.92 3.39 7.69
N GLY A 273 9.87 3.28 6.77
CA GLY A 273 11.30 3.29 7.08
C GLY A 273 11.97 4.56 6.59
N ILE A 274 12.85 5.15 7.40
CA ILE A 274 13.49 6.44 7.14
C ILE A 274 15.00 6.25 7.08
N SER A 275 15.64 6.75 6.03
CA SER A 275 17.09 6.88 5.91
C SER A 275 17.49 8.35 5.71
N LEU A 276 18.64 8.73 6.26
CA LEU A 276 19.17 10.08 6.22
C LEU A 276 20.50 10.13 5.48
N TYR A 277 20.60 11.02 4.49
CA TYR A 277 21.87 11.35 3.85
C TYR A 277 22.62 12.39 4.70
N PRO A 278 23.97 12.27 4.89
CA PRO A 278 24.85 11.23 4.33
C PRO A 278 25.06 10.01 5.25
N GLY A 279 24.41 9.96 6.41
CA GLY A 279 24.68 8.98 7.48
C GLY A 279 24.35 7.54 7.07
N ASP A 280 23.23 7.34 6.37
CA ASP A 280 22.69 6.02 6.08
C ASP A 280 22.94 5.55 4.63
N GLY A 281 23.56 6.41 3.80
CA GLY A 281 23.94 6.12 2.43
C GLY A 281 24.54 7.33 1.72
N GLN A 282 25.40 7.06 0.72
CA GLN A 282 26.09 8.08 -0.09
C GLN A 282 25.49 8.23 -1.49
N ASP A 283 24.63 7.32 -1.90
CA ASP A 283 23.98 7.24 -3.21
C ASP A 283 22.50 6.84 -3.06
N ALA A 284 21.75 7.01 -4.14
CA ALA A 284 20.31 6.80 -4.16
C ALA A 284 19.91 5.34 -3.85
N GLU A 285 20.67 4.38 -4.37
CA GLU A 285 20.36 2.95 -4.18
C GLU A 285 20.56 2.54 -2.72
N THR A 286 21.65 2.97 -2.10
CA THR A 286 21.96 2.71 -0.69
C THR A 286 20.91 3.34 0.23
N LEU A 287 20.51 4.60 -0.02
CA LEU A 287 19.49 5.27 0.80
C LEU A 287 18.13 4.59 0.69
N ILE A 288 17.68 4.25 -0.51
CA ILE A 288 16.41 3.53 -0.71
C ILE A 288 16.46 2.18 0.02
N LYS A 289 17.55 1.42 -0.13
CA LYS A 289 17.74 0.14 0.55
C LYS A 289 17.76 0.27 2.07
N SER A 290 18.40 1.29 2.61
CA SER A 290 18.44 1.56 4.06
C SER A 290 17.05 1.91 4.58
N ALA A 291 16.27 2.71 3.83
CA ALA A 291 14.89 3.03 4.18
C ALA A 291 13.99 1.78 4.11
N ASP A 292 14.12 0.93 3.11
CA ASP A 292 13.38 -0.34 2.99
C ASP A 292 13.63 -1.26 4.17
N ILE A 293 14.90 -1.44 4.57
CA ILE A 293 15.27 -2.22 5.77
C ILE A 293 14.60 -1.65 7.03
N ALA A 294 14.59 -0.33 7.18
CA ALA A 294 13.95 0.32 8.31
C ALA A 294 12.41 0.17 8.28
N MET A 295 11.78 0.23 7.11
CA MET A 295 10.35 -0.01 6.92
C MET A 295 9.98 -1.43 7.33
N TYR A 296 10.82 -2.41 6.97
CA TYR A 296 10.61 -3.77 7.39
C TYR A 296 10.63 -3.89 8.94
N HIS A 297 11.56 -3.19 9.61
CA HIS A 297 11.57 -3.11 11.08
C HIS A 297 10.32 -2.44 11.66
N ALA A 298 9.75 -1.45 10.96
CA ALA A 298 8.46 -0.88 11.37
C ALA A 298 7.34 -1.94 11.32
N LYS A 299 7.33 -2.82 10.32
CA LYS A 299 6.39 -3.95 10.24
C LYS A 299 6.58 -4.95 11.40
N GLU A 300 7.83 -5.29 11.74
CA GLU A 300 8.15 -6.17 12.87
C GLU A 300 7.73 -5.58 14.22
N ASN A 301 7.84 -4.26 14.38
CA ASN A 301 7.50 -3.53 15.61
C ASN A 301 6.02 -3.12 15.68
N GLY A 302 5.11 -3.94 15.15
CA GLY A 302 3.67 -3.79 15.32
C GLY A 302 2.97 -3.03 14.20
N ARG A 303 3.62 -2.72 13.09
CA ARG A 303 3.06 -1.98 11.94
C ARG A 303 2.55 -0.59 12.32
N ASN A 304 1.97 0.16 11.38
CA ASN A 304 1.39 1.49 11.63
C ASN A 304 2.32 2.44 12.41
N ASN A 305 3.61 2.38 12.12
CA ASN A 305 4.64 3.19 12.76
C ASN A 305 5.77 3.54 11.78
N TYR A 306 6.72 4.33 12.24
CA TYR A 306 7.93 4.61 11.48
C TYR A 306 9.19 4.20 12.26
N GLN A 307 10.24 3.82 11.53
CA GLN A 307 11.55 3.51 12.09
C GLN A 307 12.64 4.21 11.28
N PHE A 308 13.63 4.75 11.99
CA PHE A 308 14.88 5.21 11.38
C PHE A 308 15.81 4.03 11.13
N PHE A 309 16.53 4.09 10.02
CA PHE A 309 17.55 3.11 9.74
C PHE A 309 18.65 3.13 10.82
N ALA A 310 19.08 1.97 11.24
CA ALA A 310 20.24 1.79 12.08
C ALA A 310 21.12 0.69 11.49
N GLN A 311 22.43 0.85 11.54
CA GLN A 311 23.38 -0.10 10.94
C GLN A 311 23.23 -1.53 11.50
N SER A 312 22.75 -1.67 12.74
CA SER A 312 22.38 -2.96 13.36
C SER A 312 21.24 -3.68 12.63
N MET A 313 20.36 -2.94 11.92
CA MET A 313 19.25 -3.51 11.17
C MET A 313 19.73 -4.25 9.92
N ASN A 314 20.82 -3.81 9.29
CA ASN A 314 21.44 -4.53 8.18
C ASN A 314 21.84 -5.95 8.57
N ALA A 315 22.45 -6.11 9.76
CA ALA A 315 22.82 -7.43 10.25
C ALA A 315 21.57 -8.33 10.43
N ARG A 316 20.47 -7.77 10.93
CA ARG A 316 19.20 -8.50 11.08
C ARG A 316 18.58 -8.87 9.73
N ALA A 317 18.57 -7.96 8.75
CA ALA A 317 18.04 -8.25 7.41
C ALA A 317 18.82 -9.38 6.71
N VAL A 318 20.16 -9.36 6.76
CA VAL A 318 21.01 -10.44 6.25
C VAL A 318 20.76 -11.74 7.03
N GLN A 319 20.62 -11.65 8.36
CA GLN A 319 20.29 -12.79 9.20
C GLN A 319 18.95 -13.41 8.81
N ARG A 320 17.92 -12.59 8.59
CA ARG A 320 16.60 -13.04 8.17
C ARG A 320 16.64 -13.78 6.84
N GLN A 321 17.27 -13.22 5.81
CA GLN A 321 17.42 -13.87 4.51
C GLN A 321 18.14 -15.23 4.64
N SER A 322 19.17 -15.31 5.50
CA SER A 322 19.85 -16.57 5.81
C SER A 322 18.92 -17.58 6.52
N VAL A 323 18.08 -17.11 7.45
CA VAL A 323 17.10 -17.94 8.17
C VAL A 323 16.05 -18.45 7.21
N GLU A 324 15.48 -17.62 6.33
CA GLU A 324 14.51 -18.04 5.32
C GLU A 324 15.05 -19.12 4.39
N ALA A 325 16.25 -18.93 3.86
CA ALA A 325 16.91 -19.91 3.00
C ALA A 325 17.15 -21.27 3.72
N SER A 326 17.39 -21.23 5.04
CA SER A 326 17.61 -22.41 5.88
C SER A 326 16.29 -23.11 6.26
N LEU A 327 15.20 -22.35 6.51
CA LEU A 327 13.88 -22.86 6.88
C LEU A 327 13.33 -23.88 5.87
N ARG A 328 13.53 -23.63 4.57
CA ARG A 328 13.07 -24.54 3.50
C ARG A 328 13.68 -25.93 3.62
N ARG A 329 14.93 -26.01 4.11
CA ARG A 329 15.69 -27.26 4.29
C ARG A 329 15.50 -27.89 5.67
N ALA A 330 15.08 -27.09 6.64
CA ALA A 330 14.96 -27.53 8.03
C ALA A 330 13.94 -28.69 8.21
N LEU A 331 12.81 -28.62 7.50
CA LEU A 331 11.81 -29.70 7.50
C LEU A 331 12.37 -31.01 6.94
N GLU A 332 13.07 -30.93 5.80
CA GLU A 332 13.65 -32.12 5.15
C GLU A 332 14.76 -32.76 6.02
N ARG A 333 15.49 -31.92 6.78
CA ARG A 333 16.60 -32.34 7.61
C ARG A 333 16.23 -32.70 9.04
N GLN A 334 14.94 -32.63 9.38
CA GLN A 334 14.45 -32.91 10.73
C GLN A 334 15.13 -32.04 11.80
N GLU A 335 15.33 -30.75 11.50
CA GLU A 335 16.01 -29.81 12.41
C GLU A 335 15.05 -29.20 13.45
N PHE A 336 13.74 -29.44 13.36
CA PHE A 336 12.77 -28.99 14.36
C PHE A 336 12.64 -30.01 15.49
N VAL A 337 12.43 -29.50 16.70
CA VAL A 337 12.14 -30.28 17.90
C VAL A 337 11.04 -29.58 18.71
N LEU A 338 10.27 -30.35 19.49
CA LEU A 338 9.29 -29.80 20.41
C LEU A 338 9.83 -29.79 21.84
N TYR A 339 9.66 -28.67 22.50
CA TYR A 339 9.78 -28.51 23.93
C TYR A 339 8.39 -28.39 24.51
N TYR A 340 8.21 -28.85 25.74
CA TYR A 340 6.91 -28.91 26.39
C TYR A 340 6.95 -28.13 27.68
N GLN A 341 5.96 -27.23 27.89
CA GLN A 341 5.84 -26.47 29.12
C GLN A 341 4.58 -26.90 29.89
N PRO A 342 4.67 -27.22 31.18
CA PRO A 342 3.55 -27.72 31.97
C PRO A 342 2.52 -26.60 32.24
N LYS A 343 1.22 -26.93 32.08
CA LYS A 343 0.07 -26.18 32.54
C LYS A 343 -0.42 -26.78 33.86
N ILE A 344 -0.56 -25.95 34.87
CA ILE A 344 -0.82 -26.39 36.25
C ILE A 344 -2.18 -25.91 36.70
N ASN A 345 -2.97 -26.81 37.26
CA ASN A 345 -4.16 -26.39 38.02
C ASN A 345 -3.71 -25.70 39.30
N LEU A 346 -4.04 -24.42 39.46
CA LEU A 346 -3.51 -23.59 40.56
C LEU A 346 -4.03 -24.03 41.93
N HIS A 347 -5.18 -24.71 42.00
CA HIS A 347 -5.76 -25.17 43.27
C HIS A 347 -5.21 -26.50 43.74
N SER A 348 -4.98 -27.44 42.83
CA SER A 348 -4.54 -28.79 43.15
C SER A 348 -3.03 -28.96 43.01
N GLY A 349 -2.34 -28.07 42.29
CA GLY A 349 -0.93 -28.23 41.95
C GLY A 349 -0.67 -29.33 40.89
N ALA A 350 -1.71 -29.95 40.33
CA ALA A 350 -1.57 -31.04 39.37
C ALA A 350 -1.23 -30.50 37.98
N ILE A 351 -0.42 -31.21 37.22
CA ILE A 351 -0.20 -30.97 35.80
C ILE A 351 -1.44 -31.44 35.05
N VAL A 352 -2.13 -30.54 34.37
CA VAL A 352 -3.37 -30.82 33.62
C VAL A 352 -3.18 -30.83 32.12
N GLY A 353 -2.13 -30.20 31.65
CA GLY A 353 -1.78 -30.11 30.24
C GLY A 353 -0.35 -29.65 30.03
N VAL A 354 0.04 -29.59 28.79
CA VAL A 354 1.32 -29.05 28.34
C VAL A 354 1.12 -28.22 27.08
N GLU A 355 1.93 -27.19 26.91
CA GLU A 355 2.03 -26.48 25.66
C GLU A 355 3.24 -27.00 24.87
N ALA A 356 3.02 -27.39 23.60
CA ALA A 356 4.07 -27.81 22.69
C ALA A 356 4.68 -26.61 21.99
N LEU A 357 5.91 -26.32 22.31
CA LEU A 357 6.65 -25.16 21.85
C LEU A 357 7.73 -25.57 20.87
N ILE A 358 7.60 -25.20 19.61
CA ILE A 358 8.59 -25.51 18.57
C ILE A 358 9.94 -24.85 18.90
N ARG A 359 11.02 -25.57 18.60
CA ARG A 359 12.40 -25.10 18.61
C ARG A 359 13.08 -25.54 17.33
N TRP A 360 14.05 -24.79 16.86
CA TRP A 360 14.81 -25.14 15.68
C TRP A 360 16.28 -25.36 16.05
N GLN A 361 16.76 -26.60 15.92
CA GLN A 361 18.16 -26.95 16.08
C GLN A 361 18.93 -26.61 14.80
N HIS A 362 19.25 -25.32 14.66
CA HIS A 362 19.98 -24.83 13.48
C HIS A 362 21.45 -25.29 13.54
N PRO A 363 21.98 -25.92 12.46
CA PRO A 363 23.32 -26.54 12.49
C PRO A 363 24.46 -25.56 12.81
N GLU A 364 24.33 -24.28 12.45
CA GLU A 364 25.36 -23.26 12.68
C GLU A 364 25.05 -22.32 13.86
N ARG A 365 23.77 -22.18 14.25
CA ARG A 365 23.32 -21.17 15.22
C ARG A 365 22.85 -21.78 16.54
N GLY A 366 22.82 -23.10 16.63
CA GLY A 366 22.29 -23.81 17.79
C GLY A 366 20.78 -23.72 17.89
N LEU A 367 20.25 -23.74 19.10
CA LEU A 367 18.81 -23.77 19.35
C LEU A 367 18.19 -22.38 19.18
N LEU A 368 17.37 -22.23 18.13
CA LEU A 368 16.61 -21.00 17.85
C LEU A 368 15.20 -21.07 18.47
N LEU A 369 14.78 -19.96 19.07
CA LEU A 369 13.45 -19.79 19.66
C LEU A 369 12.42 -19.38 18.60
N PRO A 370 11.10 -19.65 18.81
CA PRO A 370 10.03 -19.33 17.86
C PRO A 370 10.06 -17.88 17.36
N ALA A 371 10.26 -16.92 18.23
CA ALA A 371 10.31 -15.49 17.86
C ALA A 371 11.38 -15.15 16.80
N GLN A 372 12.37 -16.02 16.60
CA GLN A 372 13.47 -15.79 15.65
C GLN A 372 13.17 -16.32 14.24
N PHE A 373 12.20 -17.22 14.07
CA PHE A 373 11.94 -17.84 12.78
C PHE A 373 10.45 -17.99 12.42
N VAL A 374 9.54 -18.04 13.39
CA VAL A 374 8.09 -18.15 13.11
C VAL A 374 7.56 -16.99 12.27
N PRO A 375 7.85 -15.70 12.58
CA PRO A 375 7.39 -14.60 11.72
C PRO A 375 7.91 -14.73 10.28
N ILE A 376 9.14 -15.21 10.11
CA ILE A 376 9.73 -15.43 8.78
C ILE A 376 9.01 -16.58 8.05
N ALA A 377 8.67 -17.65 8.78
CA ALA A 377 7.94 -18.80 8.24
C ALA A 377 6.52 -18.40 7.83
N GLU A 378 5.86 -17.50 8.57
CA GLU A 378 4.53 -16.97 8.22
C GLU A 378 4.57 -16.15 6.93
N ASP A 379 5.52 -15.21 6.83
CA ASP A 379 5.66 -14.33 5.66
C ASP A 379 5.97 -15.10 4.36
N CYS A 380 6.77 -16.16 4.44
CA CYS A 380 7.10 -17.00 3.28
C CYS A 380 6.18 -18.23 3.09
N GLY A 381 5.13 -18.38 3.92
CA GLY A 381 4.15 -19.48 3.85
C GLY A 381 4.66 -20.84 4.32
N LEU A 382 5.90 -20.92 4.81
CA LEU A 382 6.48 -22.16 5.34
C LEU A 382 5.88 -22.56 6.69
N ILE A 383 5.16 -21.66 7.35
CA ILE A 383 4.50 -21.97 8.62
C ILE A 383 3.48 -23.11 8.46
N VAL A 384 2.80 -23.23 7.31
CA VAL A 384 1.82 -24.29 7.07
C VAL A 384 2.44 -25.70 7.12
N PRO A 385 3.50 -26.02 6.36
CA PRO A 385 4.14 -27.33 6.49
C PRO A 385 4.84 -27.53 7.85
N ILE A 386 5.34 -26.45 8.49
CA ILE A 386 5.92 -26.53 9.83
C ILE A 386 4.83 -26.88 10.85
N GLY A 387 3.69 -26.22 10.83
CA GLY A 387 2.60 -26.48 11.76
C GLY A 387 2.01 -27.88 11.62
N ARG A 388 1.92 -28.39 10.39
CA ARG A 388 1.55 -29.82 10.17
C ARG A 388 2.54 -30.78 10.83
N TRP A 389 3.83 -30.46 10.79
CA TRP A 389 4.84 -31.24 11.48
C TRP A 389 4.67 -31.13 13.00
N VAL A 390 4.52 -29.89 13.54
CA VAL A 390 4.29 -29.64 14.97
C VAL A 390 3.08 -30.42 15.48
N LEU A 391 1.95 -30.31 14.80
CA LEU A 391 0.70 -30.99 15.18
C LEU A 391 0.90 -32.49 15.24
N ARG A 392 1.53 -33.09 14.23
CA ARG A 392 1.79 -34.52 14.18
C ARG A 392 2.71 -34.98 15.30
N GLU A 393 3.80 -34.26 15.51
CA GLU A 393 4.78 -34.58 16.55
C GLU A 393 4.18 -34.46 17.95
N ALA A 394 3.44 -33.36 18.23
CA ALA A 394 2.76 -33.17 19.51
C ALA A 394 1.73 -34.25 19.80
N CYS A 395 0.91 -34.61 18.80
CA CYS A 395 -0.06 -35.72 18.95
C CYS A 395 0.62 -37.05 19.15
N SER A 396 1.68 -37.35 18.39
CA SER A 396 2.43 -38.62 18.50
C SER A 396 3.09 -38.76 19.86
N GLN A 397 3.73 -37.71 20.34
CA GLN A 397 4.40 -37.70 21.64
C GLN A 397 3.40 -37.84 22.79
N THR A 398 2.25 -37.14 22.71
CA THR A 398 1.19 -37.28 23.74
C THR A 398 0.61 -38.69 23.76
N GLN A 399 0.38 -39.28 22.62
CA GLN A 399 -0.08 -40.68 22.52
C GLN A 399 0.96 -41.65 23.10
N ALA A 400 2.25 -41.40 22.86
CA ALA A 400 3.32 -42.21 23.45
C ALA A 400 3.33 -42.14 24.99
N TRP A 401 3.13 -40.94 25.57
CA TRP A 401 2.99 -40.80 27.02
C TRP A 401 1.79 -41.55 27.59
N LEU A 402 0.64 -41.46 26.93
CA LEU A 402 -0.56 -42.22 27.34
C LEU A 402 -0.32 -43.73 27.28
N GLN A 403 0.33 -44.25 26.21
CA GLN A 403 0.68 -45.64 26.06
C GLN A 403 1.71 -46.12 27.11
N ALA A 404 2.61 -45.23 27.54
CA ALA A 404 3.54 -45.50 28.62
C ALA A 404 2.90 -45.47 30.03
N GLY A 405 1.58 -45.24 30.11
CA GLY A 405 0.83 -45.22 31.37
C GLY A 405 1.01 -43.94 32.20
N LEU A 406 1.51 -42.84 31.60
CA LEU A 406 1.58 -41.57 32.26
C LEU A 406 0.19 -40.97 32.46
N PRO A 407 0.01 -40.03 33.43
CA PRO A 407 -1.27 -39.35 33.62
C PRO A 407 -1.81 -38.73 32.34
N PRO A 408 -3.12 -38.85 32.07
CA PRO A 408 -3.72 -38.24 30.88
C PRO A 408 -3.68 -36.71 31.01
N ILE A 409 -3.02 -36.07 30.05
CA ILE A 409 -2.88 -34.59 29.94
C ILE A 409 -3.31 -34.12 28.55
N THR A 410 -3.67 -32.86 28.44
CA THR A 410 -3.91 -32.20 27.14
C THR A 410 -2.60 -31.63 26.59
N VAL A 411 -2.41 -31.74 25.28
CA VAL A 411 -1.34 -31.02 24.57
C VAL A 411 -1.94 -29.84 23.83
N ALA A 412 -1.45 -28.66 24.10
CA ALA A 412 -1.81 -27.44 23.39
C ALA A 412 -0.79 -27.17 22.27
N VAL A 413 -1.31 -26.77 21.13
CA VAL A 413 -0.54 -26.44 19.93
C VAL A 413 -0.95 -25.05 19.41
N ASN A 414 0.03 -24.16 19.32
CA ASN A 414 -0.13 -22.86 18.73
C ASN A 414 -0.45 -22.97 17.24
N THR A 415 -1.45 -22.21 16.78
CA THR A 415 -1.91 -22.20 15.40
C THR A 415 -1.87 -20.79 14.83
N SER A 416 -1.08 -20.58 13.78
CA SER A 416 -0.97 -19.27 13.13
C SER A 416 -2.21 -18.93 12.30
N ALA A 417 -2.41 -17.64 12.02
CA ALA A 417 -3.48 -17.18 11.15
C ALA A 417 -3.39 -17.75 9.72
N VAL A 418 -2.19 -18.02 9.25
CA VAL A 418 -1.94 -18.57 7.91
C VAL A 418 -2.34 -20.04 7.85
N GLU A 419 -2.03 -20.80 8.90
CA GLU A 419 -2.42 -22.22 9.02
C GLU A 419 -3.92 -22.38 9.16
N PHE A 420 -4.54 -21.62 10.06
CA PHE A 420 -5.98 -21.70 10.33
C PHE A 420 -6.84 -21.47 9.07
N ARG A 421 -6.33 -20.65 8.12
CA ARG A 421 -7.00 -20.34 6.85
C ARG A 421 -6.61 -21.26 5.70
N ALA A 422 -5.71 -22.20 5.91
CA ALA A 422 -5.35 -23.14 4.86
C ALA A 422 -6.58 -23.98 4.49
N PRO A 423 -6.87 -24.17 3.19
CA PRO A 423 -8.10 -24.87 2.74
C PRO A 423 -8.24 -26.30 3.29
N ASP A 424 -7.14 -26.94 3.59
CA ASP A 424 -7.06 -28.32 4.08
C ASP A 424 -6.76 -28.43 5.59
N PHE A 425 -6.89 -27.32 6.35
CA PHE A 425 -6.56 -27.27 7.77
C PHE A 425 -7.35 -28.32 8.59
N LEU A 426 -8.67 -28.35 8.46
CA LEU A 426 -9.53 -29.30 9.19
C LEU A 426 -9.21 -30.74 8.83
N GLU A 427 -8.97 -31.02 7.55
CA GLU A 427 -8.65 -32.38 7.08
C GLU A 427 -7.27 -32.81 7.58
N ASN A 428 -6.30 -31.91 7.61
CA ASN A 428 -4.99 -32.20 8.18
C ASN A 428 -5.08 -32.59 9.67
N ILE A 429 -5.89 -31.89 10.45
CA ILE A 429 -6.10 -32.22 11.87
C ILE A 429 -6.76 -33.58 12.01
N ARG A 430 -7.81 -33.86 11.24
CA ARG A 430 -8.50 -35.18 11.25
C ARG A 430 -7.54 -36.29 10.93
N SER A 431 -6.82 -36.17 9.83
CA SER A 431 -5.83 -37.16 9.38
C SER A 431 -4.72 -37.38 10.41
N THR A 432 -4.29 -36.32 11.08
CA THR A 432 -3.26 -36.38 12.14
C THR A 432 -3.77 -37.18 13.34
N LEU A 433 -4.98 -36.88 13.82
CA LEU A 433 -5.59 -37.63 14.94
C LEU A 433 -5.82 -39.09 14.61
N GLU A 434 -6.28 -39.40 13.39
CA GLU A 434 -6.45 -40.78 12.91
C GLU A 434 -5.10 -41.50 12.83
N THR A 435 -4.07 -40.87 12.29
CA THR A 435 -2.75 -41.49 12.09
C THR A 435 -2.02 -41.72 13.41
N THR A 436 -2.12 -40.79 14.35
CA THR A 436 -1.45 -40.90 15.65
C THR A 436 -2.24 -41.71 16.67
N GLY A 437 -3.54 -41.87 16.46
CA GLY A 437 -4.46 -42.55 17.38
C GLY A 437 -4.75 -41.74 18.64
N LEU A 438 -4.38 -40.47 18.71
CA LEU A 438 -4.68 -39.60 19.85
C LEU A 438 -6.18 -39.26 19.89
N ALA A 439 -6.83 -39.49 21.02
CA ALA A 439 -8.20 -39.09 21.19
C ALA A 439 -8.31 -37.53 21.16
N PRO A 440 -9.27 -36.97 20.37
CA PRO A 440 -9.35 -35.50 20.13
C PRO A 440 -9.38 -34.66 21.41
N ARG A 441 -10.00 -35.15 22.48
CA ARG A 441 -10.08 -34.46 23.77
C ARG A 441 -8.72 -34.14 24.44
N TYR A 442 -7.64 -34.75 23.97
CA TYR A 442 -6.29 -34.50 24.44
C TYR A 442 -5.53 -33.49 23.60
N LEU A 443 -6.12 -33.01 22.51
CA LEU A 443 -5.59 -31.92 21.69
C LEU A 443 -6.31 -30.62 22.02
N GLU A 444 -5.54 -29.55 22.27
CA GLU A 444 -6.00 -28.19 22.38
C GLU A 444 -5.33 -27.35 21.28
N LEU A 445 -6.09 -26.53 20.57
CA LEU A 445 -5.55 -25.58 19.60
C LEU A 445 -5.61 -24.18 20.19
N GLU A 446 -4.47 -23.50 20.20
CA GLU A 446 -4.35 -22.13 20.69
C GLU A 446 -4.37 -21.17 19.49
N LEU A 447 -5.28 -20.22 19.52
CA LEU A 447 -5.52 -19.23 18.46
C LEU A 447 -5.43 -17.85 19.08
N THR A 448 -4.63 -16.96 18.51
CA THR A 448 -4.56 -15.58 19.01
C THR A 448 -5.89 -14.85 18.76
N GLU A 449 -6.19 -13.87 19.59
CA GLU A 449 -7.38 -13.03 19.48
C GLU A 449 -7.57 -12.47 18.05
N SER A 450 -6.49 -12.02 17.42
CA SER A 450 -6.51 -11.44 16.08
C SER A 450 -6.93 -12.43 14.97
N VAL A 451 -6.69 -13.73 15.14
CA VAL A 451 -7.15 -14.79 14.22
C VAL A 451 -8.67 -14.91 14.26
N LEU A 452 -9.24 -14.83 15.47
CA LEU A 452 -10.66 -15.02 15.72
C LEU A 452 -11.53 -13.86 15.22
N MET A 453 -10.98 -12.63 15.24
CA MET A 453 -11.73 -11.41 14.88
C MET A 453 -11.80 -11.18 13.35
N ARG A 454 -11.04 -11.90 12.54
CA ARG A 454 -11.10 -11.79 11.09
C ARG A 454 -12.10 -12.78 10.51
N ASP A 455 -12.99 -12.31 9.64
CA ASP A 455 -14.02 -13.13 8.97
C ASP A 455 -14.78 -14.02 9.96
N ALA A 456 -15.54 -13.36 10.83
CA ALA A 456 -16.16 -14.01 11.99
C ALA A 456 -17.11 -15.19 11.61
N GLU A 457 -17.76 -15.16 10.44
CA GLU A 457 -18.66 -16.22 10.00
C GLU A 457 -17.89 -17.48 9.58
N ALA A 458 -16.87 -17.34 8.73
CA ALA A 458 -16.04 -18.47 8.32
C ALA A 458 -15.24 -19.03 9.50
N THR A 459 -14.70 -18.15 10.36
CA THR A 459 -14.02 -18.53 11.60
C THR A 459 -14.96 -19.33 12.52
N ASN A 460 -16.18 -18.86 12.75
CA ASN A 460 -17.16 -19.57 13.59
C ASN A 460 -17.48 -20.97 13.05
N ALA A 461 -17.70 -21.10 11.75
CA ALA A 461 -17.95 -22.40 11.12
C ALA A 461 -16.77 -23.38 11.33
N MET A 462 -15.53 -22.92 11.18
CA MET A 462 -14.33 -23.74 11.40
C MET A 462 -14.19 -24.15 12.87
N LEU A 463 -14.38 -23.22 13.82
CA LEU A 463 -14.32 -23.51 15.25
C LEU A 463 -15.36 -24.53 15.67
N HIS A 464 -16.61 -24.42 15.17
CA HIS A 464 -17.64 -25.41 15.41
C HIS A 464 -17.29 -26.80 14.83
N ALA A 465 -16.67 -26.85 13.65
CA ALA A 465 -16.23 -28.12 13.07
C ALA A 465 -15.12 -28.78 13.91
N LEU A 466 -14.17 -28.00 14.44
CA LEU A 466 -13.11 -28.48 15.33
C LEU A 466 -13.67 -28.95 16.68
N SER A 467 -14.56 -28.17 17.30
CA SER A 467 -15.23 -28.53 18.54
C SER A 467 -16.09 -29.80 18.37
N ALA A 468 -16.77 -29.98 17.23
CA ALA A 468 -17.53 -31.18 16.91
C ALA A 468 -16.64 -32.44 16.78
N LEU A 469 -15.36 -32.32 16.47
CA LEU A 469 -14.38 -33.40 16.54
C LEU A 469 -13.99 -33.73 17.98
N GLY A 470 -14.31 -32.89 18.95
CA GLY A 470 -13.97 -33.06 20.36
C GLY A 470 -12.59 -32.46 20.73
N ILE A 471 -12.06 -31.56 19.89
CA ILE A 471 -10.82 -30.82 20.11
C ILE A 471 -11.14 -29.63 21.02
N LYS A 472 -10.27 -29.33 21.97
CA LYS A 472 -10.36 -28.12 22.78
C LYS A 472 -9.82 -26.90 22.05
N LEU A 473 -10.43 -25.74 22.29
CA LEU A 473 -10.08 -24.49 21.66
C LEU A 473 -9.72 -23.45 22.71
N ALA A 474 -8.55 -22.84 22.58
CA ALA A 474 -8.07 -21.79 23.47
C ALA A 474 -7.88 -20.47 22.72
N VAL A 475 -8.26 -19.38 23.36
CA VAL A 475 -7.91 -18.02 22.91
C VAL A 475 -6.63 -17.59 23.60
N ASP A 476 -5.62 -17.30 22.80
CA ASP A 476 -4.30 -16.89 23.25
C ASP A 476 -4.09 -15.37 23.17
N ASP A 477 -3.13 -14.84 23.94
CA ASP A 477 -2.76 -13.42 24.03
C ASP A 477 -3.95 -12.50 24.35
N PHE A 478 -4.92 -12.97 25.14
CA PHE A 478 -6.16 -12.22 25.39
C PHE A 478 -5.90 -10.92 26.16
N GLY A 479 -6.45 -9.82 25.61
CA GLY A 479 -6.36 -8.48 26.16
C GLY A 479 -5.36 -7.57 25.46
N THR A 480 -4.57 -8.10 24.53
CA THR A 480 -3.61 -7.30 23.74
C THR A 480 -4.26 -6.67 22.48
N GLY A 481 -5.47 -7.11 22.11
CA GLY A 481 -6.21 -6.68 20.92
C GLY A 481 -7.55 -6.02 21.23
N TYR A 482 -8.36 -5.84 20.18
CA TYR A 482 -9.74 -5.32 20.28
C TYR A 482 -10.74 -6.48 20.39
N SER A 483 -10.95 -6.99 21.59
CA SER A 483 -11.92 -8.06 21.84
C SER A 483 -13.34 -7.57 21.72
N SER A 484 -14.10 -8.11 20.77
CA SER A 484 -15.55 -8.02 20.83
C SER A 484 -16.11 -9.17 21.67
N LEU A 485 -16.51 -8.86 22.91
CA LEU A 485 -17.15 -9.83 23.81
C LEU A 485 -18.37 -10.54 23.20
N SER A 486 -19.01 -9.93 22.20
CA SER A 486 -20.13 -10.53 21.47
C SER A 486 -19.73 -11.75 20.66
N TYR A 487 -18.55 -11.71 20.03
CA TYR A 487 -18.03 -12.85 19.26
C TYR A 487 -17.49 -13.96 20.16
N LEU A 488 -16.75 -13.59 21.23
CA LEU A 488 -16.24 -14.58 22.18
C LEU A 488 -17.35 -15.46 22.75
N ARG A 489 -18.55 -14.90 22.97
CA ARG A 489 -19.73 -15.63 23.44
C ARG A 489 -20.32 -16.60 22.41
N GLN A 490 -20.10 -16.36 21.13
CA GLN A 490 -20.64 -17.17 20.04
C GLN A 490 -19.72 -18.33 19.66
N PHE A 491 -18.43 -18.20 19.92
CA PHE A 491 -17.44 -19.20 19.57
C PHE A 491 -17.45 -20.35 20.58
N PRO A 492 -17.29 -21.59 20.13
CA PRO A 492 -17.20 -22.77 20.99
C PRO A 492 -15.80 -22.90 21.64
N ILE A 493 -15.42 -21.88 22.43
CA ILE A 493 -14.12 -21.80 23.11
C ILE A 493 -14.22 -22.53 24.45
N ASP A 494 -13.17 -23.23 24.84
CA ASP A 494 -13.02 -23.91 26.11
C ASP A 494 -12.13 -23.14 27.10
N THR A 495 -11.10 -22.48 26.59
CA THR A 495 -10.01 -21.90 27.39
C THR A 495 -9.72 -20.45 26.97
N LEU A 496 -9.41 -19.61 27.97
CA LEU A 496 -8.95 -18.23 27.80
C LEU A 496 -7.59 -18.05 28.47
N LYS A 497 -6.56 -17.69 27.69
CA LYS A 497 -5.20 -17.48 28.21
C LYS A 497 -4.95 -15.97 28.39
N ILE A 498 -4.54 -15.56 29.57
CA ILE A 498 -4.17 -14.19 29.91
C ILE A 498 -2.72 -14.00 29.54
N ASP A 499 -2.45 -13.04 28.64
CA ASP A 499 -1.10 -12.75 28.15
C ASP A 499 -0.12 -12.41 29.27
N GLN A 500 1.09 -12.89 29.12
CA GLN A 500 2.19 -12.70 30.10
C GLN A 500 2.48 -11.24 30.41
N SER A 501 2.25 -10.29 29.47
CA SER A 501 2.54 -8.87 29.70
C SER A 501 1.73 -8.29 30.84
N PHE A 502 0.49 -8.75 31.05
CA PHE A 502 -0.36 -8.37 32.17
C PHE A 502 0.02 -9.10 33.46
N VAL A 503 0.37 -10.40 33.34
CA VAL A 503 0.73 -11.22 34.51
C VAL A 503 2.07 -10.77 35.10
N ASN A 504 3.04 -10.36 34.30
CA ASN A 504 4.35 -9.91 34.75
C ASN A 504 4.30 -8.69 35.68
N GLN A 505 3.29 -7.83 35.54
CA GLN A 505 3.17 -6.58 36.28
C GLN A 505 2.10 -6.59 37.38
N ILE A 506 1.37 -7.69 37.59
CA ILE A 506 0.22 -7.77 38.50
C ILE A 506 0.50 -7.38 39.96
N THR A 507 1.75 -7.54 40.41
CA THR A 507 2.16 -7.19 41.76
C THR A 507 2.65 -5.75 41.90
N HIS A 508 2.91 -5.05 40.79
CA HIS A 508 3.49 -3.71 40.75
C HIS A 508 2.57 -2.67 40.11
N ASN A 509 1.74 -3.07 39.15
CA ASN A 509 0.82 -2.19 38.41
C ASN A 509 -0.65 -2.48 38.78
N PRO A 510 -1.35 -1.55 39.47
CA PRO A 510 -2.78 -1.72 39.81
C PRO A 510 -3.71 -1.86 38.62
N ASP A 511 -3.34 -1.27 37.47
CA ASP A 511 -4.18 -1.33 36.26
C ASP A 511 -4.14 -2.73 35.66
N ASP A 512 -2.96 -3.36 35.56
CA ASP A 512 -2.81 -4.74 35.11
C ASP A 512 -3.49 -5.72 36.09
N ALA A 513 -3.34 -5.51 37.37
CA ALA A 513 -4.06 -6.29 38.39
C ALA A 513 -5.58 -6.20 38.25
N THR A 514 -6.11 -5.02 37.88
CA THR A 514 -7.53 -4.82 37.66
C THR A 514 -7.99 -5.51 36.37
N LEU A 515 -7.18 -5.44 35.31
CA LEU A 515 -7.46 -6.10 34.02
C LEU A 515 -7.47 -7.62 34.18
N VAL A 516 -6.45 -8.21 34.82
CA VAL A 516 -6.38 -9.65 35.09
C VAL A 516 -7.60 -10.12 35.90
N ARG A 517 -8.02 -9.36 36.92
CA ARG A 517 -9.23 -9.65 37.71
C ARG A 517 -10.49 -9.63 36.84
N ALA A 518 -10.61 -8.65 35.94
CA ALA A 518 -11.73 -8.53 35.04
C ALA A 518 -11.79 -9.72 34.07
N VAL A 519 -10.66 -10.13 33.49
CA VAL A 519 -10.56 -11.26 32.58
C VAL A 519 -10.93 -12.57 33.27
N ILE A 520 -10.41 -12.83 34.48
CA ILE A 520 -10.77 -14.03 35.27
C ILE A 520 -12.27 -14.06 35.57
N SER A 521 -12.84 -12.93 36.01
CA SER A 521 -14.28 -12.83 36.29
C SER A 521 -15.14 -13.06 35.05
N MET A 522 -14.71 -12.52 33.93
CA MET A 522 -15.39 -12.71 32.63
C MET A 522 -15.32 -14.18 32.17
N GLY A 523 -14.14 -14.79 32.18
CA GLY A 523 -13.97 -16.20 31.81
C GLY A 523 -14.87 -17.11 32.61
N LYS A 524 -14.93 -16.93 33.92
CA LYS A 524 -15.84 -17.64 34.82
C LYS A 524 -17.32 -17.45 34.47
N SER A 525 -17.71 -16.19 34.16
CA SER A 525 -19.08 -15.87 33.75
C SER A 525 -19.49 -16.55 32.46
N LEU A 526 -18.52 -16.74 31.56
CA LEU A 526 -18.67 -17.45 30.29
C LEU A 526 -18.48 -18.97 30.41
N LYS A 527 -18.11 -19.46 31.60
CA LYS A 527 -17.78 -20.88 31.89
C LYS A 527 -16.56 -21.38 31.11
N LEU A 528 -15.61 -20.51 30.85
CA LEU A 528 -14.32 -20.83 30.23
C LEU A 528 -13.30 -21.17 31.33
N CYS A 529 -12.38 -22.08 31.03
CA CYS A 529 -11.17 -22.27 31.82
C CYS A 529 -10.26 -21.05 31.61
N VAL A 530 -9.74 -20.48 32.67
CA VAL A 530 -8.83 -19.32 32.59
C VAL A 530 -7.43 -19.73 32.96
N ILE A 531 -6.49 -19.51 32.06
CA ILE A 531 -5.04 -19.79 32.26
C ILE A 531 -4.29 -18.46 32.34
N ALA A 532 -3.44 -18.28 33.34
CA ALA A 532 -2.53 -17.16 33.43
C ALA A 532 -1.14 -17.57 32.93
N GLU A 533 -0.62 -16.83 31.96
CA GLU A 533 0.71 -17.06 31.40
C GLU A 533 1.80 -16.24 32.04
N GLY A 534 3.04 -16.69 31.92
CA GLY A 534 4.21 -15.95 32.41
C GLY A 534 4.26 -15.84 33.94
N VAL A 535 3.73 -16.81 34.67
CA VAL A 535 3.87 -16.85 36.13
C VAL A 535 5.31 -17.18 36.49
N GLU A 536 6.03 -16.23 37.09
CA GLU A 536 7.46 -16.35 37.42
C GLU A 536 7.72 -16.31 38.91
N THR A 537 6.81 -15.74 39.73
CA THR A 537 7.04 -15.55 41.15
C THR A 537 5.91 -16.14 42.02
N ALA A 538 6.26 -16.42 43.29
CA ALA A 538 5.30 -16.90 44.29
C ALA A 538 4.18 -15.87 44.57
N GLU A 539 4.51 -14.58 44.50
CA GLU A 539 3.55 -13.48 44.71
C GLU A 539 2.50 -13.45 43.56
N GLN A 540 2.94 -13.62 42.32
CA GLN A 540 2.02 -13.74 41.17
C GLN A 540 1.10 -14.96 41.32
N TYR A 541 1.69 -16.12 41.68
CA TYR A 541 0.92 -17.34 41.95
C TYR A 541 -0.12 -17.11 43.06
N ALA A 542 0.28 -16.54 44.20
CA ALA A 542 -0.64 -16.26 45.30
C ALA A 542 -1.76 -15.31 44.91
N PHE A 543 -1.47 -14.27 44.10
CA PHE A 543 -2.45 -13.35 43.59
C PHE A 543 -3.50 -14.04 42.70
N LEU A 544 -3.05 -14.84 41.75
CA LEU A 544 -3.91 -15.59 40.83
C LEU A 544 -4.77 -16.62 41.58
N LEU A 545 -4.19 -17.33 42.54
CA LEU A 545 -4.89 -18.26 43.40
C LEU A 545 -5.99 -17.58 44.23
N ALA A 546 -5.70 -16.39 44.78
CA ALA A 546 -6.68 -15.61 45.54
C ALA A 546 -7.86 -15.13 44.66
N LEU A 547 -7.64 -14.93 43.36
CA LEU A 547 -8.70 -14.64 42.40
C LEU A 547 -9.41 -15.91 41.87
N HIS A 548 -8.99 -17.08 42.36
CA HIS A 548 -9.46 -18.38 41.89
C HIS A 548 -9.27 -18.56 40.39
N CYS A 549 -8.15 -18.13 39.81
CA CYS A 549 -7.76 -18.52 38.48
C CYS A 549 -7.63 -20.05 38.40
N ASP A 550 -8.07 -20.65 37.30
CA ASP A 550 -8.16 -22.12 37.20
C ASP A 550 -6.77 -22.74 37.01
N GLU A 551 -6.01 -22.23 36.07
CA GLU A 551 -4.73 -22.77 35.64
C GLU A 551 -3.67 -21.68 35.53
N GLY A 552 -2.40 -22.09 35.53
CA GLY A 552 -1.26 -21.21 35.33
C GLY A 552 -0.14 -21.92 34.60
N GLN A 553 0.62 -21.12 33.86
CA GLN A 553 1.81 -21.53 33.13
C GLN A 553 2.89 -20.48 33.30
N GLY A 554 4.15 -20.90 33.42
CA GLY A 554 5.28 -19.99 33.58
C GLY A 554 6.49 -20.66 34.22
N TYR A 555 7.58 -19.88 34.30
CA TYR A 555 8.85 -20.38 34.82
C TYR A 555 8.82 -20.74 36.31
N TYR A 556 7.85 -20.26 37.05
CA TYR A 556 7.61 -20.67 38.42
C TYR A 556 7.29 -22.14 38.55
N PHE A 557 6.55 -22.71 37.58
CA PHE A 557 6.15 -24.11 37.58
C PHE A 557 7.14 -25.00 36.81
N GLY A 558 7.69 -24.47 35.71
CA GLY A 558 8.64 -25.19 34.87
C GLY A 558 8.98 -24.41 33.60
N ARG A 559 10.24 -24.46 33.21
CA ARG A 559 10.65 -23.96 31.90
C ARG A 559 10.27 -24.96 30.82
N PRO A 560 10.10 -24.53 29.56
CA PRO A 560 9.96 -25.47 28.43
C PRO A 560 11.11 -26.48 28.43
N MET A 561 10.79 -27.77 28.38
CA MET A 561 11.71 -28.89 28.49
C MET A 561 11.49 -29.95 27.44
N GLU A 562 12.46 -30.81 27.22
CA GLU A 562 12.36 -31.95 26.30
C GLU A 562 11.34 -33.00 26.78
N ALA A 563 10.87 -33.84 25.87
CA ALA A 563 9.82 -34.82 26.15
C ALA A 563 10.15 -35.81 27.28
N GLU A 564 11.41 -36.23 27.40
CA GLU A 564 11.90 -37.16 28.44
C GLU A 564 11.92 -36.48 29.84
N ALA A 565 12.33 -35.23 29.90
CA ALA A 565 12.32 -34.45 31.14
C ALA A 565 10.89 -34.22 31.63
N LEU A 566 9.96 -33.91 30.70
CA LEU A 566 8.55 -33.78 31.03
C LEU A 566 7.93 -35.13 31.48
N ALA A 567 8.24 -36.23 30.79
CA ALA A 567 7.76 -37.55 31.21
C ALA A 567 8.18 -37.86 32.66
N THR A 568 9.40 -37.53 33.05
CA THR A 568 9.89 -37.64 34.44
C THR A 568 9.09 -36.74 35.39
N LEU A 569 8.81 -35.49 35.00
CA LEU A 569 8.00 -34.57 35.79
C LEU A 569 6.57 -35.05 35.98
N LEU A 570 5.95 -35.65 34.93
CA LEU A 570 4.62 -36.25 35.02
C LEU A 570 4.54 -37.42 36.00
N GLN A 571 5.63 -38.17 36.16
CA GLN A 571 5.70 -39.30 37.14
C GLN A 571 5.91 -38.79 38.57
N THR A 572 6.73 -37.79 38.75
CA THR A 572 7.18 -37.31 40.09
C THR A 572 6.26 -36.23 40.66
N GLY A 573 5.50 -35.52 39.80
CA GLY A 573 4.78 -34.29 40.19
C GLY A 573 5.69 -33.10 40.41
N ILE A 574 5.10 -31.92 40.53
CA ILE A 574 5.82 -30.68 40.85
C ILE A 574 6.04 -30.60 42.35
N THR A 575 7.26 -30.81 42.79
CA THR A 575 7.65 -30.79 44.22
C THR A 575 7.67 -29.38 44.84
N THR A 576 7.61 -28.33 44.05
CA THR A 576 7.87 -26.93 44.47
C THR A 576 6.60 -26.21 44.99
N LEU A 577 5.41 -26.77 44.88
CA LEU A 577 4.16 -26.15 45.32
C LEU A 577 3.77 -26.48 46.78
N ALA A 578 4.63 -27.20 47.49
CA ALA A 578 4.39 -27.62 48.86
C ALA A 578 5.09 -26.69 49.90
N HIS A 579 4.83 -25.36 49.83
CA HIS A 579 5.04 -24.48 50.99
C HIS A 579 4.35 -23.13 50.79
#